data_6af8dd9e050d00d9e193e85b28af8216
#
_entry.id   6af8dd9e050d00d9e193e85b28af8216
#
_cell.length_a   1.000
_cell.length_b   1.000
_cell.length_c   1.000
_cell.angle_alpha   90.00
_cell.angle_beta   90.00
_cell.angle_gamma   90.00
#
_symmetry.space_group_name_H-M   'P 1'
#
loop_
_entity.id
_entity.type
_entity.pdbx_description
1 polymer ?
#
loop_
_entity_poly.entity_id
_entity_poly.type
_entity_poly.pdbx_seq_one_letter_code
_entity_poly.pdbx_strand_id
1 'polypeptide(L)'
;MCVLGLGLIGGSIMRAAAAAGREVFGYNRSVEGAHGARSDGFDAITDLNQTLTRAAATEALIVLAVPMPALPGMLAHIRKSAPGCPLTDVTSVKCAVLDEVTAAGLQARYVGGHPMTGTAHSGWTAGHGGLFNRAPWVVSVDDHVDPTVWSMVMTLALDCGAMVVPAKSDEHDAAAAAVSHLPHLLAEALAVTAAEVPLAFALAAGSFRDATRVAATAPDLVRAMCEANTGQLAPAADRIIDLLSRARDSLQSHGSIADLADAGHAARTRYDSFPRSDIVTAVIGADKWLSLLHISAPTRPM
;
A
#
# COMPACT_ATOMS: atom_id res chain seq x y z
N MET A 1 7.89 17.39 -8.17
CA MET A 1 7.52 16.35 -7.20
C MET A 1 8.76 15.87 -6.45
N CYS A 2 8.66 15.63 -5.14
CA CYS A 2 9.75 15.20 -4.28
C CYS A 2 9.45 13.80 -3.72
N VAL A 3 10.34 12.81 -3.92
CA VAL A 3 10.18 11.45 -3.38
C VAL A 3 11.17 11.22 -2.25
N LEU A 4 10.67 10.92 -1.05
CA LEU A 4 11.48 10.62 0.13
C LEU A 4 11.52 9.10 0.37
N GLY A 5 12.65 8.50 0.05
CA GLY A 5 12.87 7.05 0.05
C GLY A 5 12.81 6.45 -1.36
N LEU A 6 13.98 6.09 -1.89
CA LEU A 6 14.12 5.56 -3.26
C LEU A 6 14.36 4.04 -3.24
N GLY A 7 13.46 3.33 -2.52
CA GLY A 7 13.36 1.87 -2.56
C GLY A 7 12.57 1.37 -3.78
N LEU A 8 12.06 0.14 -3.69
CA LEU A 8 11.19 -0.45 -4.72
C LEU A 8 10.03 0.49 -5.11
N ILE A 9 9.22 0.90 -4.15
CA ILE A 9 8.00 1.71 -4.43
C ILE A 9 8.38 3.13 -4.82
N GLY A 10 9.13 3.87 -3.98
CA GLY A 10 9.50 5.26 -4.27
C GLY A 10 10.33 5.40 -5.54
N GLY A 11 11.25 4.47 -5.81
CA GLY A 11 12.03 4.44 -7.04
C GLY A 11 11.18 4.14 -8.28
N SER A 12 10.17 3.30 -8.16
CA SER A 12 9.21 3.03 -9.25
C SER A 12 8.31 4.24 -9.52
N ILE A 13 7.84 4.94 -8.47
CA ILE A 13 7.07 6.18 -8.60
C ILE A 13 7.91 7.24 -9.30
N MET A 14 9.17 7.40 -8.89
CA MET A 14 10.07 8.38 -9.51
C MET A 14 10.23 8.14 -11.01
N ARG A 15 10.43 6.88 -11.41
CA ARG A 15 10.53 6.48 -12.83
C ARG A 15 9.23 6.67 -13.61
N ALA A 16 8.10 6.24 -13.04
CA ALA A 16 6.80 6.36 -13.68
C ALA A 16 6.39 7.82 -13.86
N ALA A 17 6.55 8.64 -12.83
CA ALA A 17 6.23 10.05 -12.87
C ALA A 17 7.12 10.84 -13.85
N ALA A 18 8.41 10.54 -13.92
CA ALA A 18 9.32 11.13 -14.90
C ALA A 18 8.93 10.74 -16.34
N ALA A 19 8.57 9.47 -16.56
CA ALA A 19 8.09 9.01 -17.86
C ALA A 19 6.78 9.68 -18.29
N ALA A 20 5.93 10.09 -17.33
CA ALA A 20 4.74 10.89 -17.57
C ALA A 20 5.02 12.40 -17.75
N GLY A 21 6.29 12.81 -17.77
CA GLY A 21 6.71 14.20 -18.00
C GLY A 21 6.77 15.09 -16.76
N ARG A 22 6.70 14.52 -15.56
CA ARG A 22 6.83 15.31 -14.32
C ARG A 22 8.29 15.61 -14.01
N GLU A 23 8.57 16.83 -13.54
CA GLU A 23 9.83 17.12 -12.86
C GLU A 23 9.87 16.34 -11.51
N VAL A 24 10.89 15.51 -11.33
CA VAL A 24 11.05 14.68 -10.16
C VAL A 24 12.46 14.82 -9.57
N PHE A 25 12.55 14.86 -8.26
CA PHE A 25 13.79 14.74 -7.50
C PHE A 25 13.54 13.96 -6.22
N GLY A 26 14.58 13.46 -5.59
CA GLY A 26 14.37 12.60 -4.45
C GLY A 26 15.51 12.58 -3.43
N TYR A 27 15.17 12.04 -2.28
CA TYR A 27 16.07 11.77 -1.18
C TYR A 27 16.16 10.28 -0.91
N ASN A 28 17.36 9.78 -0.70
CA ASN A 28 17.56 8.46 -0.13
C ASN A 28 18.61 8.49 0.97
N ARG A 29 18.33 7.83 2.10
CA ARG A 29 19.25 7.80 3.25
C ARG A 29 20.58 7.10 2.89
N SER A 30 20.52 6.02 2.10
CA SER A 30 21.73 5.30 1.70
C SER A 30 22.38 5.97 0.50
N VAL A 31 23.71 6.10 0.58
CA VAL A 31 24.54 6.63 -0.51
C VAL A 31 24.41 5.77 -1.76
N GLU A 32 24.36 4.46 -1.59
CA GLU A 32 24.21 3.48 -2.66
C GLU A 32 22.90 3.69 -3.44
N GLY A 33 21.76 3.80 -2.72
CA GLY A 33 20.46 4.02 -3.36
C GLY A 33 20.37 5.36 -4.08
N ALA A 34 20.93 6.44 -3.51
CA ALA A 34 20.99 7.73 -4.18
C ALA A 34 21.94 7.70 -5.39
N HIS A 35 23.05 6.98 -5.30
CA HIS A 35 23.99 6.78 -6.40
C HIS A 35 23.33 5.99 -7.56
N GLY A 36 22.64 4.89 -7.24
CA GLY A 36 21.91 4.11 -8.25
C GLY A 36 20.90 4.97 -9.02
N ALA A 37 20.13 5.81 -8.30
CA ALA A 37 19.20 6.73 -8.95
C ALA A 37 19.92 7.74 -9.88
N ARG A 38 21.03 8.32 -9.44
CA ARG A 38 21.84 9.24 -10.28
C ARG A 38 22.44 8.56 -11.51
N SER A 39 22.89 7.31 -11.36
CA SER A 39 23.45 6.54 -12.48
C SER A 39 22.40 6.28 -13.56
N ASP A 40 21.13 6.20 -13.20
CA ASP A 40 19.99 6.07 -14.11
C ASP A 40 19.47 7.45 -14.60
N GLY A 41 20.18 8.56 -14.29
CA GLY A 41 19.84 9.91 -14.76
C GLY A 41 18.83 10.67 -13.89
N PHE A 42 18.50 10.19 -12.69
CA PHE A 42 17.57 10.87 -11.80
C PHE A 42 18.29 11.79 -10.81
N ASP A 43 17.65 12.91 -10.47
CA ASP A 43 18.14 13.85 -9.47
C ASP A 43 17.83 13.33 -8.04
N ALA A 44 18.82 12.74 -7.41
CA ALA A 44 18.71 12.12 -6.10
C ALA A 44 19.92 12.45 -5.21
N ILE A 45 19.65 12.88 -3.98
CA ILE A 45 20.68 13.26 -3.01
C ILE A 45 20.44 12.60 -1.65
N THR A 46 21.48 12.68 -0.77
CA THR A 46 21.44 12.14 0.60
C THR A 46 21.27 13.23 1.66
N ASP A 47 21.16 14.48 1.27
CA ASP A 47 20.88 15.61 2.17
C ASP A 47 19.37 15.88 2.23
N LEU A 48 18.75 15.48 3.34
CA LEU A 48 17.31 15.67 3.56
C LEU A 48 16.94 17.15 3.66
N ASN A 49 17.78 17.97 4.31
CA ASN A 49 17.48 19.39 4.51
C ASN A 49 17.50 20.13 3.16
N GLN A 50 18.49 19.86 2.33
CA GLN A 50 18.58 20.43 0.98
C GLN A 50 17.36 19.98 0.12
N THR A 51 16.99 18.71 0.20
CA THR A 51 15.83 18.17 -0.51
C THR A 51 14.52 18.87 -0.09
N LEU A 52 14.29 19.02 1.21
CA LEU A 52 13.09 19.68 1.74
C LEU A 52 13.06 21.19 1.48
N THR A 53 14.20 21.86 1.52
CA THR A 53 14.31 23.29 1.13
C THR A 53 13.88 23.48 -0.32
N ARG A 54 14.35 22.60 -1.21
CA ARG A 54 13.93 22.63 -2.61
C ARG A 54 12.42 22.29 -2.77
N ALA A 55 11.92 21.30 -2.03
CA ALA A 55 10.50 20.97 -2.06
C ALA A 55 9.64 22.17 -1.66
N ALA A 56 10.01 22.88 -0.59
CA ALA A 56 9.32 24.09 -0.14
C ALA A 56 9.37 25.21 -1.20
N ALA A 57 10.54 25.44 -1.81
CA ALA A 57 10.72 26.50 -2.82
C ALA A 57 9.93 26.24 -4.11
N THR A 58 9.61 24.99 -4.42
CA THR A 58 8.85 24.59 -5.63
C THR A 58 7.43 24.13 -5.32
N GLU A 59 6.97 24.24 -4.08
CA GLU A 59 5.66 23.74 -3.61
C GLU A 59 5.39 22.30 -4.06
N ALA A 60 6.45 21.47 -4.03
CA ALA A 60 6.42 20.11 -4.57
C ALA A 60 5.49 19.21 -3.77
N LEU A 61 4.71 18.34 -4.45
CA LEU A 61 4.08 17.19 -3.80
C LEU A 61 5.19 16.29 -3.23
N ILE A 62 5.19 16.12 -1.91
CA ILE A 62 6.10 15.22 -1.20
C ILE A 62 5.47 13.83 -1.10
N VAL A 63 6.17 12.81 -1.59
CA VAL A 63 5.78 11.41 -1.50
C VAL A 63 6.64 10.72 -0.46
N LEU A 64 6.04 10.29 0.66
CA LEU A 64 6.68 9.52 1.73
C LEU A 64 6.73 8.04 1.34
N ALA A 65 7.88 7.56 0.92
CA ALA A 65 8.13 6.16 0.58
C ALA A 65 9.16 5.52 1.53
N VAL A 66 9.03 5.84 2.82
CA VAL A 66 9.90 5.35 3.90
C VAL A 66 9.15 4.31 4.76
N PRO A 67 9.86 3.38 5.42
CA PRO A 67 9.24 2.45 6.37
C PRO A 67 8.59 3.18 7.55
N MET A 68 7.50 2.60 8.11
CA MET A 68 6.78 3.16 9.26
C MET A 68 7.67 3.65 10.41
N PRO A 69 8.70 2.92 10.87
CA PRO A 69 9.55 3.40 11.96
C PRO A 69 10.34 4.69 11.66
N ALA A 70 10.53 5.02 10.38
CA ALA A 70 11.22 6.25 9.98
C ALA A 70 10.25 7.45 9.82
N LEU A 71 8.95 7.20 9.79
CA LEU A 71 7.94 8.20 9.50
C LEU A 71 7.92 9.37 10.50
N PRO A 72 7.91 9.17 11.83
CA PRO A 72 7.85 10.29 12.78
C PRO A 72 9.02 11.27 12.60
N GLY A 73 10.25 10.75 12.44
CA GLY A 73 11.44 11.57 12.20
C GLY A 73 11.36 12.34 10.87
N MET A 74 10.84 11.71 9.83
CA MET A 74 10.65 12.36 8.53
C MET A 74 9.62 13.48 8.60
N LEU A 75 8.49 13.25 9.25
CA LEU A 75 7.44 14.24 9.46
C LEU A 75 7.94 15.45 10.28
N ALA A 76 8.78 15.22 11.29
CA ALA A 76 9.40 16.31 12.06
C ALA A 76 10.28 17.21 11.17
N HIS A 77 11.06 16.63 10.25
CA HIS A 77 11.84 17.40 9.28
C HIS A 77 10.96 18.17 8.30
N ILE A 78 9.89 17.55 7.77
CA ILE A 78 8.93 18.20 6.86
C ILE A 78 8.23 19.37 7.57
N ARG A 79 7.74 19.18 8.79
CA ARG A 79 7.12 20.24 9.58
C ARG A 79 8.03 21.46 9.73
N LYS A 80 9.33 21.23 9.91
CA LYS A 80 10.33 22.30 10.09
C LYS A 80 10.66 23.01 8.78
N SER A 81 10.80 22.30 7.67
CA SER A 81 11.44 22.80 6.46
C SER A 81 10.48 22.98 5.27
N ALA A 82 9.35 22.27 5.25
CA ALA A 82 8.39 22.29 4.14
C ALA A 82 6.92 22.09 4.60
N PRO A 83 6.44 22.83 5.65
CA PRO A 83 5.13 22.55 6.25
C PRO A 83 3.94 22.86 5.32
N GLY A 84 4.13 23.69 4.30
CA GLY A 84 3.10 24.07 3.32
C GLY A 84 3.01 23.15 2.11
N CYS A 85 3.95 22.20 1.95
CA CYS A 85 3.93 21.29 0.81
C CYS A 85 2.77 20.30 0.89
N PRO A 86 2.12 19.98 -0.26
CA PRO A 86 1.22 18.82 -0.35
C PRO A 86 1.98 17.54 -0.01
N LEU A 87 1.32 16.63 0.71
CA LEU A 87 1.95 15.43 1.26
C LEU A 87 1.11 14.19 0.96
N THR A 88 1.75 13.12 0.55
CA THR A 88 1.17 11.77 0.47
C THR A 88 2.18 10.74 0.94
N ASP A 89 1.70 9.55 1.22
CA ASP A 89 2.52 8.38 1.52
C ASP A 89 2.18 7.19 0.60
N VAL A 90 2.91 6.10 0.75
CA VAL A 90 2.69 4.85 0.00
C VAL A 90 2.73 3.61 0.90
N THR A 91 2.54 3.80 2.19
CA THR A 91 2.58 2.70 3.17
C THR A 91 1.34 1.81 3.07
N SER A 92 1.46 0.58 3.54
CA SER A 92 0.40 -0.43 3.49
C SER A 92 -0.71 -0.24 4.53
N VAL A 93 -0.60 0.76 5.41
CA VAL A 93 -1.59 1.11 6.44
C VAL A 93 -1.90 2.59 6.38
N LYS A 94 -3.14 2.98 6.65
CA LYS A 94 -3.57 4.38 6.52
C LYS A 94 -3.85 5.05 7.87
N CYS A 95 -4.55 4.38 8.79
CA CYS A 95 -4.88 4.97 10.10
C CYS A 95 -3.61 5.34 10.88
N ALA A 96 -2.64 4.43 11.00
CA ALA A 96 -1.41 4.69 11.72
C ALA A 96 -0.58 5.84 11.11
N VAL A 97 -0.58 5.97 9.77
CA VAL A 97 0.08 7.11 9.11
C VAL A 97 -0.66 8.41 9.36
N LEU A 98 -1.99 8.40 9.28
CA LEU A 98 -2.82 9.57 9.56
C LEU A 98 -2.62 10.08 10.99
N ASP A 99 -2.52 9.18 11.97
CA ASP A 99 -2.24 9.52 13.36
C ASP A 99 -0.89 10.23 13.52
N GLU A 100 0.17 9.71 12.89
CA GLU A 100 1.51 10.33 12.91
C GLU A 100 1.53 11.69 12.20
N VAL A 101 0.86 11.81 11.05
CA VAL A 101 0.74 13.07 10.31
C VAL A 101 -0.05 14.11 11.11
N THR A 102 -1.11 13.68 11.80
CA THR A 102 -1.93 14.51 12.67
C THR A 102 -1.12 14.99 13.88
N ALA A 103 -0.38 14.10 14.54
CA ALA A 103 0.51 14.44 15.65
C ALA A 103 1.61 15.43 15.21
N ALA A 104 2.08 15.33 13.97
CA ALA A 104 3.01 16.28 13.38
C ALA A 104 2.36 17.62 12.97
N GLY A 105 1.03 17.76 12.98
CA GLY A 105 0.30 18.98 12.57
C GLY A 105 0.34 19.24 11.06
N LEU A 106 0.43 18.17 10.23
CA LEU A 106 0.54 18.24 8.77
C LEU A 106 -0.72 17.76 8.04
N GLN A 107 -1.76 17.35 8.76
CA GLN A 107 -2.96 16.70 8.20
C GLN A 107 -3.70 17.55 7.16
N ALA A 108 -3.70 18.90 7.29
CA ALA A 108 -4.38 19.80 6.37
C ALA A 108 -3.83 19.76 4.94
N ARG A 109 -2.62 19.24 4.74
CA ARG A 109 -1.94 19.11 3.44
C ARG A 109 -1.67 17.66 3.06
N TYR A 110 -2.23 16.71 3.78
CA TYR A 110 -1.97 15.29 3.59
C TYR A 110 -3.17 14.55 2.99
N VAL A 111 -2.86 13.66 2.07
CA VAL A 111 -3.77 12.65 1.51
C VAL A 111 -3.06 11.32 1.49
N GLY A 112 -3.59 10.34 2.19
CA GLY A 112 -3.02 8.99 2.23
C GLY A 112 -3.07 8.29 0.89
N GLY A 113 -2.02 7.54 0.57
CA GLY A 113 -1.93 6.71 -0.62
C GLY A 113 -1.43 5.30 -0.30
N HIS A 114 -1.88 4.31 -1.07
CA HIS A 114 -1.33 2.96 -0.99
C HIS A 114 -1.44 2.27 -2.35
N PRO A 115 -0.34 2.16 -3.12
CA PRO A 115 -0.30 1.32 -4.31
C PRO A 115 -0.28 -0.17 -3.88
N MET A 116 -1.35 -0.90 -4.20
CA MET A 116 -1.54 -2.32 -3.84
C MET A 116 -0.70 -3.22 -4.73
N THR A 117 0.61 -3.05 -4.71
CA THR A 117 1.56 -3.83 -5.49
C THR A 117 2.92 -3.89 -4.79
N GLY A 118 3.70 -4.92 -5.11
CA GLY A 118 5.03 -5.11 -4.56
C GLY A 118 5.67 -6.38 -5.11
N THR A 119 6.95 -6.54 -4.82
CA THR A 119 7.74 -7.74 -5.15
C THR A 119 8.52 -8.19 -3.93
N ALA A 120 9.13 -9.39 -4.01
CA ALA A 120 10.01 -9.89 -2.96
C ALA A 120 11.38 -9.16 -2.91
N HIS A 121 11.66 -8.29 -3.88
CA HIS A 121 12.92 -7.56 -3.99
C HIS A 121 12.78 -6.14 -3.42
N SER A 122 13.90 -5.56 -3.01
CA SER A 122 13.96 -4.24 -2.41
C SER A 122 15.07 -3.37 -3.03
N GLY A 123 15.08 -2.08 -2.68
CA GLY A 123 16.09 -1.13 -3.16
C GLY A 123 15.76 -0.52 -4.52
N TRP A 124 16.64 0.39 -4.96
CA TRP A 124 16.47 1.13 -6.21
C TRP A 124 16.44 0.21 -7.44
N THR A 125 17.33 -0.80 -7.47
CA THR A 125 17.49 -1.73 -8.61
C THR A 125 16.28 -2.63 -8.83
N ALA A 126 15.45 -2.83 -7.81
CA ALA A 126 14.21 -3.60 -7.94
C ALA A 126 13.06 -2.79 -8.55
N GLY A 127 13.16 -1.46 -8.55
CA GLY A 127 12.12 -0.56 -9.04
C GLY A 127 12.06 -0.47 -10.57
N HIS A 128 10.86 -0.31 -11.11
CA HIS A 128 10.63 -0.05 -12.54
C HIS A 128 9.35 0.76 -12.75
N GLY A 129 9.31 1.59 -13.82
CA GLY A 129 8.20 2.52 -14.07
C GLY A 129 6.84 1.86 -14.34
N GLY A 130 6.80 0.60 -14.74
CA GLY A 130 5.57 -0.15 -14.98
C GLY A 130 5.02 -0.91 -13.77
N LEU A 131 5.60 -0.76 -12.58
CA LEU A 131 5.20 -1.52 -11.37
C LEU A 131 3.72 -1.37 -11.03
N PHE A 132 3.16 -0.20 -11.29
CA PHE A 132 1.80 0.16 -10.89
C PHE A 132 0.76 -0.06 -12.00
N ASN A 133 1.16 -0.51 -13.19
CA ASN A 133 0.25 -0.67 -14.32
C ASN A 133 -0.95 -1.55 -13.94
N ARG A 134 -2.15 -0.95 -13.97
CA ARG A 134 -3.43 -1.57 -13.60
C ARG A 134 -3.51 -2.10 -12.16
N ALA A 135 -2.57 -1.75 -11.29
CA ALA A 135 -2.66 -2.05 -9.87
C ALA A 135 -3.67 -1.10 -9.21
N PRO A 136 -4.47 -1.56 -8.24
CA PRO A 136 -5.25 -0.66 -7.41
C PRO A 136 -4.31 0.27 -6.62
N TRP A 137 -4.64 1.57 -6.59
CA TRP A 137 -3.97 2.54 -5.74
C TRP A 137 -5.02 3.25 -4.90
N VAL A 138 -5.05 2.96 -3.62
CA VAL A 138 -5.97 3.63 -2.70
C VAL A 138 -5.52 5.07 -2.50
N VAL A 139 -6.47 6.00 -2.60
CA VAL A 139 -6.29 7.42 -2.30
C VAL A 139 -7.33 7.79 -1.24
N SER A 140 -6.88 8.22 -0.07
CA SER A 140 -7.78 8.44 1.07
C SER A 140 -8.75 9.60 0.85
N VAL A 141 -10.00 9.44 1.36
CA VAL A 141 -11.10 10.40 1.28
C VAL A 141 -11.64 10.73 2.67
N ASP A 142 -10.74 10.83 3.65
CA ASP A 142 -11.09 11.20 5.02
C ASP A 142 -11.63 12.63 5.09
N ASP A 143 -12.40 12.97 6.13
CA ASP A 143 -13.17 14.22 6.22
C ASP A 143 -12.33 15.52 6.19
N HIS A 144 -11.03 15.42 6.52
CA HIS A 144 -10.09 16.57 6.53
C HIS A 144 -9.37 16.80 5.20
N VAL A 145 -9.57 15.96 4.20
CA VAL A 145 -8.81 15.95 2.94
C VAL A 145 -9.06 17.22 2.12
N ASP A 146 -7.98 17.93 1.77
CA ASP A 146 -8.00 19.05 0.83
C ASP A 146 -8.22 18.52 -0.61
N PRO A 147 -9.28 18.96 -1.30
CA PRO A 147 -9.59 18.50 -2.67
C PRO A 147 -8.46 18.76 -3.67
N THR A 148 -7.68 19.82 -3.50
CA THR A 148 -6.55 20.13 -4.39
C THR A 148 -5.43 19.11 -4.22
N VAL A 149 -5.08 18.80 -2.95
CA VAL A 149 -4.07 17.77 -2.65
C VAL A 149 -4.55 16.40 -3.12
N TRP A 150 -5.84 16.08 -2.90
CA TRP A 150 -6.43 14.84 -3.39
C TRP A 150 -6.31 14.68 -4.90
N SER A 151 -6.63 15.75 -5.65
CA SER A 151 -6.48 15.74 -7.11
C SER A 151 -5.03 15.53 -7.55
N MET A 152 -4.05 16.11 -6.82
CA MET A 152 -2.63 15.91 -7.11
C MET A 152 -2.19 14.46 -6.90
N VAL A 153 -2.65 13.82 -5.81
CA VAL A 153 -2.31 12.42 -5.49
C VAL A 153 -3.02 11.45 -6.45
N MET A 154 -4.30 11.69 -6.75
CA MET A 154 -5.04 10.94 -7.76
C MET A 154 -4.33 11.00 -9.13
N THR A 155 -3.96 12.20 -9.57
CA THR A 155 -3.27 12.38 -10.86
C THR A 155 -1.91 11.67 -10.85
N LEU A 156 -1.17 11.68 -9.73
CA LEU A 156 0.07 10.92 -9.61
C LEU A 156 -0.18 9.41 -9.80
N ALA A 157 -1.21 8.86 -9.16
CA ALA A 157 -1.55 7.44 -9.30
C ALA A 157 -1.91 7.08 -10.76
N LEU A 158 -2.69 7.95 -11.44
CA LEU A 158 -3.04 7.77 -12.85
C LEU A 158 -1.83 7.86 -13.78
N ASP A 159 -0.92 8.81 -13.54
CA ASP A 159 0.33 8.95 -14.31
C ASP A 159 1.25 7.74 -14.13
N CYS A 160 1.18 7.08 -12.98
CA CYS A 160 1.86 5.81 -12.73
C CYS A 160 1.16 4.59 -13.39
N GLY A 161 0.02 4.79 -14.08
CA GLY A 161 -0.75 3.72 -14.72
C GLY A 161 -1.63 2.91 -13.79
N ALA A 162 -1.83 3.35 -12.55
CA ALA A 162 -2.64 2.69 -11.54
C ALA A 162 -4.14 2.95 -11.72
N MET A 163 -4.96 2.11 -11.09
CA MET A 163 -6.40 2.31 -10.94
C MET A 163 -6.67 2.95 -9.58
N VAL A 164 -7.22 4.16 -9.55
CA VAL A 164 -7.52 4.87 -8.31
C VAL A 164 -8.73 4.28 -7.62
N VAL A 165 -8.58 3.97 -6.33
CA VAL A 165 -9.64 3.46 -5.46
C VAL A 165 -9.79 4.44 -4.28
N PRO A 166 -10.79 5.32 -4.28
CA PRO A 166 -11.09 6.15 -3.12
C PRO A 166 -11.60 5.30 -1.96
N ALA A 167 -11.06 5.51 -0.75
CA ALA A 167 -11.54 4.84 0.46
C ALA A 167 -11.20 5.70 1.69
N LYS A 168 -11.95 5.58 2.78
CA LYS A 168 -11.53 6.11 4.08
C LYS A 168 -10.38 5.28 4.64
N SER A 169 -9.56 5.89 5.49
CA SER A 169 -8.39 5.21 6.07
C SER A 169 -8.76 3.94 6.85
N ASP A 170 -9.85 3.96 7.61
CA ASP A 170 -10.35 2.81 8.38
C ASP A 170 -10.93 1.70 7.47
N GLU A 171 -11.66 2.08 6.42
CA GLU A 171 -12.17 1.14 5.41
C GLU A 171 -11.04 0.45 4.66
N HIS A 172 -10.00 1.23 4.29
CA HIS A 172 -8.79 0.69 3.69
C HIS A 172 -8.12 -0.33 4.60
N ASP A 173 -7.87 0.03 5.87
CA ASP A 173 -7.15 -0.82 6.81
C ASP A 173 -7.92 -2.09 7.14
N ALA A 174 -9.25 -2.04 7.22
CA ALA A 174 -10.11 -3.22 7.34
C ALA A 174 -10.02 -4.14 6.12
N ALA A 175 -10.07 -3.56 4.91
CA ALA A 175 -9.91 -4.32 3.67
C ALA A 175 -8.49 -4.93 3.56
N ALA A 176 -7.44 -4.14 3.84
CA ALA A 176 -6.05 -4.60 3.82
C ALA A 176 -5.80 -5.72 4.83
N ALA A 177 -6.40 -5.63 6.03
CA ALA A 177 -6.35 -6.71 7.02
C ALA A 177 -6.88 -8.03 6.45
N ALA A 178 -8.02 -8.00 5.76
CA ALA A 178 -8.66 -9.20 5.23
C ALA A 178 -7.94 -9.79 4.00
N VAL A 179 -7.45 -8.95 3.06
CA VAL A 179 -6.94 -9.44 1.76
C VAL A 179 -5.42 -9.46 1.65
N SER A 180 -4.70 -8.85 2.60
CA SER A 180 -3.24 -8.76 2.61
C SER A 180 -2.63 -9.27 3.90
N HIS A 181 -2.98 -8.72 5.06
CA HIS A 181 -2.29 -9.02 6.32
C HIS A 181 -2.68 -10.40 6.88
N LEU A 182 -3.97 -10.74 6.90
CA LEU A 182 -4.44 -12.06 7.33
C LEU A 182 -3.87 -13.21 6.48
N PRO A 183 -3.77 -13.11 5.13
CA PRO A 183 -3.05 -14.08 4.32
C PRO A 183 -1.62 -14.34 4.76
N HIS A 184 -0.87 -13.32 5.23
CA HIS A 184 0.47 -13.52 5.80
C HIS A 184 0.42 -14.36 7.07
N LEU A 185 -0.45 -14.01 8.05
CA LEU A 185 -0.60 -14.80 9.28
C LEU A 185 -0.94 -16.27 9.00
N LEU A 186 -1.83 -16.51 8.03
CA LEU A 186 -2.21 -17.87 7.65
C LEU A 186 -1.08 -18.63 6.98
N ALA A 187 -0.34 -17.97 6.10
CA ALA A 187 0.81 -18.57 5.42
C ALA A 187 1.92 -18.97 6.41
N GLU A 188 2.22 -18.07 7.39
CA GLU A 188 3.18 -18.34 8.45
C GLU A 188 2.72 -19.51 9.33
N ALA A 189 1.47 -19.49 9.79
CA ALA A 189 0.91 -20.56 10.62
C ALA A 189 0.91 -21.91 9.90
N LEU A 190 0.55 -21.93 8.61
CA LEU A 190 0.56 -23.14 7.79
C LEU A 190 1.99 -23.69 7.60
N ALA A 191 2.96 -22.81 7.34
CA ALA A 191 4.36 -23.19 7.18
C ALA A 191 4.93 -23.78 8.47
N VAL A 192 4.66 -23.17 9.62
CA VAL A 192 5.09 -23.67 10.95
C VAL A 192 4.45 -25.03 11.23
N THR A 193 3.13 -25.16 11.03
CA THR A 193 2.41 -26.43 11.24
C THR A 193 2.99 -27.58 10.39
N ALA A 194 3.29 -27.30 9.11
CA ALA A 194 3.88 -28.31 8.25
C ALA A 194 5.30 -28.71 8.68
N ALA A 195 6.09 -27.76 9.22
CA ALA A 195 7.45 -28.03 9.69
C ALA A 195 7.51 -29.00 10.89
N GLU A 196 6.43 -29.14 11.63
CA GLU A 196 6.32 -30.07 12.77
C GLU A 196 6.07 -31.53 12.33
N VAL A 197 5.75 -31.75 11.04
CA VAL A 197 5.42 -33.09 10.51
C VAL A 197 6.59 -33.60 9.65
N PRO A 198 7.32 -34.65 10.06
CA PRO A 198 8.58 -35.05 9.41
C PRO A 198 8.49 -35.34 7.91
N LEU A 199 7.35 -35.82 7.41
CA LEU A 199 7.18 -36.16 5.99
C LEU A 199 6.54 -35.03 5.16
N ALA A 200 6.03 -33.95 5.80
CA ALA A 200 5.22 -32.94 5.14
C ALA A 200 5.95 -32.25 3.97
N PHE A 201 7.20 -31.84 4.17
CA PHE A 201 7.96 -31.14 3.11
C PHE A 201 8.31 -32.05 1.92
N ALA A 202 8.49 -33.33 2.14
CA ALA A 202 8.73 -34.32 1.05
C ALA A 202 7.47 -34.51 0.18
N LEU A 203 6.27 -34.29 0.76
CA LEU A 203 5.00 -34.44 0.07
C LEU A 203 4.43 -33.09 -0.41
N ALA A 204 5.08 -31.97 -0.08
CA ALA A 204 4.62 -30.63 -0.42
C ALA A 204 4.59 -30.39 -1.94
N ALA A 205 3.45 -30.00 -2.46
CA ALA A 205 3.20 -29.74 -3.89
C ALA A 205 2.67 -28.31 -4.12
N GLY A 206 2.01 -28.07 -5.25
CA GLY A 206 1.53 -26.76 -5.67
C GLY A 206 0.68 -26.05 -4.63
N SER A 207 -0.32 -26.73 -4.05
CA SER A 207 -1.22 -26.13 -3.06
C SER A 207 -0.49 -25.60 -1.82
N PHE A 208 0.48 -26.34 -1.29
CA PHE A 208 1.29 -25.87 -0.17
C PHE A 208 2.15 -24.66 -0.56
N ARG A 209 2.82 -24.73 -1.71
CA ARG A 209 3.67 -23.64 -2.23
C ARG A 209 2.87 -22.36 -2.40
N ASP A 210 1.69 -22.45 -3.01
CA ASP A 210 0.83 -21.29 -3.27
C ASP A 210 0.28 -20.69 -1.98
N ALA A 211 -0.17 -21.53 -1.05
CA ALA A 211 -0.71 -21.11 0.24
C ALA A 211 0.35 -20.50 1.19
N THR A 212 1.62 -20.92 1.07
CA THR A 212 2.71 -20.41 1.92
C THR A 212 3.62 -19.43 1.22
N ARG A 213 3.35 -19.05 -0.03
CA ARG A 213 4.22 -18.18 -0.85
C ARG A 213 4.62 -16.88 -0.14
N VAL A 214 3.69 -16.25 0.54
CA VAL A 214 3.93 -14.96 1.22
C VAL A 214 4.69 -15.11 2.54
N ALA A 215 4.80 -16.29 3.12
CA ALA A 215 5.65 -16.56 4.28
C ALA A 215 7.17 -16.46 3.96
N ALA A 216 7.54 -16.38 2.68
CA ALA A 216 8.92 -16.08 2.27
C ALA A 216 9.26 -14.57 2.37
N THR A 217 8.33 -13.72 2.72
CA THR A 217 8.56 -12.28 2.93
C THR A 217 9.46 -12.06 4.16
N ALA A 218 10.33 -11.04 4.09
CA ALA A 218 11.21 -10.71 5.22
C ALA A 218 10.40 -10.46 6.51
N PRO A 219 10.74 -11.12 7.64
CA PRO A 219 9.96 -11.05 8.88
C PRO A 219 9.74 -9.63 9.40
N ASP A 220 10.73 -8.74 9.26
CA ASP A 220 10.62 -7.35 9.70
C ASP A 220 9.54 -6.58 8.92
N LEU A 221 9.38 -6.89 7.63
CA LEU A 221 8.34 -6.27 6.79
C LEU A 221 6.94 -6.78 7.18
N VAL A 222 6.81 -8.10 7.41
CA VAL A 222 5.54 -8.70 7.86
C VAL A 222 5.13 -8.12 9.21
N ARG A 223 6.06 -8.04 10.18
CA ARG A 223 5.80 -7.44 11.49
C ARG A 223 5.36 -5.99 11.36
N ALA A 224 6.12 -5.16 10.64
CA ALA A 224 5.80 -3.74 10.49
C ALA A 224 4.41 -3.51 9.89
N MET A 225 4.00 -4.34 8.93
CA MET A 225 2.69 -4.27 8.30
C MET A 225 1.57 -4.73 9.25
N CYS A 226 1.74 -5.88 9.89
CA CYS A 226 0.70 -6.48 10.74
C CYS A 226 0.52 -5.71 12.05
N GLU A 227 1.63 -5.30 12.68
CA GLU A 227 1.62 -4.58 13.97
C GLU A 227 1.02 -3.17 13.80
N ALA A 228 1.29 -2.50 12.69
CA ALA A 228 0.70 -1.19 12.41
C ALA A 228 -0.81 -1.24 12.09
N ASN A 229 -1.38 -2.42 11.79
CA ASN A 229 -2.81 -2.62 11.55
C ASN A 229 -3.47 -3.54 12.59
N THR A 230 -2.97 -3.58 13.81
CA THR A 230 -3.45 -4.47 14.88
C THR A 230 -4.96 -4.31 15.11
N GLY A 231 -5.49 -3.09 15.09
CA GLY A 231 -6.91 -2.80 15.35
C GLY A 231 -7.87 -3.49 14.37
N GLN A 232 -7.45 -3.70 13.12
CA GLN A 232 -8.27 -4.38 12.12
C GLN A 232 -7.86 -5.85 11.93
N LEU A 233 -6.58 -6.16 12.13
CA LEU A 233 -6.07 -7.50 11.90
C LEU A 233 -6.49 -8.48 13.02
N ALA A 234 -6.52 -8.05 14.30
CA ALA A 234 -6.91 -8.93 15.39
C ALA A 234 -8.36 -9.42 15.23
N PRO A 235 -9.38 -8.58 14.98
CA PRO A 235 -10.73 -9.06 14.69
C PRO A 235 -10.83 -9.97 13.46
N ALA A 236 -10.03 -9.72 12.43
CA ALA A 236 -9.98 -10.59 11.24
C ALA A 236 -9.40 -11.96 11.57
N ALA A 237 -8.37 -12.01 12.43
CA ALA A 237 -7.80 -13.26 12.93
C ALA A 237 -8.79 -14.03 13.82
N ASP A 238 -9.52 -13.36 14.73
CA ASP A 238 -10.55 -13.99 15.54
C ASP A 238 -11.62 -14.66 14.67
N ARG A 239 -12.05 -14.00 13.61
CA ARG A 239 -13.05 -14.56 12.70
C ARG A 239 -12.56 -15.82 12.00
N ILE A 240 -11.31 -15.89 11.57
CA ILE A 240 -10.80 -17.10 10.91
C ILE A 240 -10.58 -18.24 11.91
N ILE A 241 -10.18 -17.93 13.14
CA ILE A 241 -10.07 -18.90 14.23
C ILE A 241 -11.45 -19.52 14.51
N ASP A 242 -12.53 -18.72 14.55
CA ASP A 242 -13.89 -19.21 14.71
C ASP A 242 -14.31 -20.12 13.55
N LEU A 243 -14.03 -19.72 12.29
CA LEU A 243 -14.32 -20.55 11.11
C LEU A 243 -13.61 -21.90 11.17
N LEU A 244 -12.30 -21.91 11.50
CA LEU A 244 -11.49 -23.12 11.60
C LEU A 244 -11.92 -24.00 12.80
N SER A 245 -12.30 -23.38 13.92
CA SER A 245 -12.80 -24.11 15.08
C SER A 245 -14.11 -24.85 14.77
N ARG A 246 -15.04 -24.18 14.12
CA ARG A 246 -16.30 -24.81 13.67
C ARG A 246 -16.07 -25.94 12.65
N ALA A 247 -15.15 -25.74 11.72
CA ALA A 247 -14.78 -26.79 10.74
C ALA A 247 -14.16 -28.00 11.44
N ARG A 248 -13.27 -27.80 12.42
CA ARG A 248 -12.69 -28.87 13.23
C ARG A 248 -13.74 -29.62 14.00
N ASP A 249 -14.66 -28.92 14.69
CA ASP A 249 -15.72 -29.54 15.49
C ASP A 249 -16.70 -30.33 14.60
N SER A 250 -17.00 -29.85 13.40
CA SER A 250 -17.78 -30.58 12.41
C SER A 250 -17.05 -31.82 11.87
N LEU A 251 -15.75 -31.77 11.64
CA LEU A 251 -14.93 -32.93 11.29
C LEU A 251 -14.98 -33.99 12.38
N GLN A 252 -14.89 -33.60 13.66
CA GLN A 252 -14.91 -34.53 14.78
C GLN A 252 -16.27 -35.19 15.00
N SER A 253 -17.37 -34.43 14.78
CA SER A 253 -18.72 -34.93 15.06
C SER A 253 -19.40 -35.56 13.86
N HIS A 254 -19.13 -35.11 12.65
CA HIS A 254 -19.82 -35.51 11.42
C HIS A 254 -18.90 -35.97 10.28
N GLY A 255 -17.57 -35.87 10.44
CA GLY A 255 -16.60 -36.22 9.41
C GLY A 255 -16.65 -35.29 8.18
N SER A 256 -17.17 -34.06 8.30
CA SER A 256 -17.45 -33.19 7.17
C SER A 256 -16.96 -31.75 7.41
N ILE A 257 -16.51 -31.08 6.33
CA ILE A 257 -16.25 -29.65 6.26
C ILE A 257 -17.11 -28.96 5.20
N ALA A 258 -18.24 -29.57 4.84
CA ALA A 258 -19.07 -29.13 3.71
C ALA A 258 -19.41 -27.63 3.80
N ASP A 259 -19.88 -27.16 4.95
CA ASP A 259 -20.31 -25.77 5.13
C ASP A 259 -19.17 -24.77 4.83
N LEU A 260 -17.96 -25.05 5.32
CA LEU A 260 -16.81 -24.18 5.06
C LEU A 260 -16.36 -24.28 3.60
N ALA A 261 -16.34 -25.48 3.03
CA ALA A 261 -15.91 -25.69 1.65
C ALA A 261 -16.86 -25.01 0.65
N ASP A 262 -18.16 -25.14 0.85
CA ASP A 262 -19.19 -24.54 -0.03
C ASP A 262 -19.16 -23.01 0.08
N ALA A 263 -19.08 -22.46 1.31
CA ALA A 263 -18.96 -21.02 1.52
C ALA A 263 -17.67 -20.44 0.92
N GLY A 264 -16.56 -21.15 1.08
CA GLY A 264 -15.26 -20.75 0.52
C GLY A 264 -15.27 -20.75 -1.01
N HIS A 265 -15.85 -21.80 -1.62
CA HIS A 265 -16.00 -21.89 -3.07
C HIS A 265 -16.88 -20.75 -3.62
N ALA A 266 -18.02 -20.49 -2.99
CA ALA A 266 -18.90 -19.39 -3.38
C ALA A 266 -18.21 -18.02 -3.29
N ALA A 267 -17.46 -17.77 -2.20
CA ALA A 267 -16.69 -16.53 -2.03
C ALA A 267 -15.60 -16.39 -3.10
N ARG A 268 -14.90 -17.46 -3.45
CA ARG A 268 -13.88 -17.46 -4.49
C ARG A 268 -14.48 -17.20 -5.88
N THR A 269 -15.59 -17.82 -6.21
CA THR A 269 -16.32 -17.59 -7.48
C THR A 269 -16.76 -16.13 -7.61
N ARG A 270 -17.25 -15.54 -6.51
CA ARG A 270 -17.59 -14.11 -6.48
C ARG A 270 -16.38 -13.21 -6.71
N TYR A 271 -15.21 -13.53 -6.12
CA TYR A 271 -13.97 -12.78 -6.36
C TYR A 271 -13.55 -12.88 -7.84
N ASP A 272 -13.62 -14.05 -8.45
CA ASP A 272 -13.21 -14.24 -9.85
C ASP A 272 -14.11 -13.48 -10.83
N SER A 273 -15.40 -13.33 -10.49
CA SER A 273 -16.39 -12.57 -11.26
C SER A 273 -16.45 -11.07 -10.90
N PHE A 274 -15.69 -10.61 -9.91
CA PHE A 274 -15.74 -9.22 -9.46
C PHE A 274 -15.20 -8.27 -10.53
N PRO A 275 -16.01 -7.31 -11.02
CA PRO A 275 -15.60 -6.39 -12.07
C PRO A 275 -14.58 -5.38 -11.51
N ARG A 276 -13.33 -5.53 -11.87
CA ARG A 276 -12.25 -4.63 -11.41
C ARG A 276 -12.34 -3.22 -12.01
N SER A 277 -13.14 -3.03 -13.06
CA SER A 277 -13.36 -1.72 -13.70
C SER A 277 -14.38 -0.84 -12.97
N ASP A 278 -15.25 -1.41 -12.13
CA ASP A 278 -16.37 -0.69 -11.51
C ASP A 278 -16.04 -0.15 -10.10
N ILE A 279 -14.85 -0.38 -9.59
CA ILE A 279 -14.43 0.06 -8.25
C ILE A 279 -14.49 1.58 -8.11
N VAL A 280 -14.26 2.32 -9.19
CA VAL A 280 -14.27 3.80 -9.19
C VAL A 280 -15.69 4.35 -8.99
N THR A 281 -16.74 3.62 -9.37
CA THR A 281 -18.12 4.12 -9.37
C THR A 281 -18.87 3.79 -8.08
N ALA A 282 -18.48 2.76 -7.34
CA ALA A 282 -19.28 2.22 -6.24
C ALA A 282 -19.05 2.88 -4.87
N VAL A 283 -17.95 3.60 -4.68
CA VAL A 283 -17.52 4.11 -3.35
C VAL A 283 -17.82 5.60 -3.16
N ILE A 284 -18.19 6.34 -4.22
CA ILE A 284 -18.46 7.78 -4.12
C ILE A 284 -19.95 8.03 -3.91
N GLY A 285 -20.41 7.80 -2.71
CA GLY A 285 -21.76 8.11 -2.25
C GLY A 285 -21.90 9.48 -1.57
N ALA A 286 -21.06 10.47 -1.88
CA ALA A 286 -21.17 11.80 -1.32
C ALA A 286 -21.16 12.86 -2.43
N ASP A 287 -22.23 13.64 -2.50
CA ASP A 287 -22.46 14.72 -3.50
C ASP A 287 -21.31 15.74 -3.66
N LYS A 288 -20.43 15.85 -2.67
CA LYS A 288 -19.26 16.74 -2.71
C LYS A 288 -18.11 16.25 -3.60
N TRP A 289 -17.96 14.95 -3.82
CA TRP A 289 -16.82 14.37 -4.55
C TRP A 289 -17.11 14.16 -6.03
N LEU A 290 -18.36 13.97 -6.41
CA LEU A 290 -18.80 13.85 -7.81
C LEU A 290 -18.43 15.08 -8.66
N SER A 291 -18.41 16.28 -8.08
CA SER A 291 -18.02 17.50 -8.79
C SER A 291 -16.52 17.54 -9.14
N LEU A 292 -15.67 16.86 -8.38
CA LEU A 292 -14.21 16.79 -8.62
C LEU A 292 -13.84 15.78 -9.72
N LEU A 293 -14.59 14.68 -9.83
CA LEU A 293 -14.36 13.67 -10.88
C LEU A 293 -14.73 14.17 -12.27
N HIS A 294 -15.70 15.08 -12.40
CA HIS A 294 -16.05 15.70 -13.68
C HIS A 294 -15.03 16.72 -14.20
N ILE A 295 -14.13 17.21 -13.33
CA ILE A 295 -13.12 18.23 -13.71
C ILE A 295 -11.84 17.58 -14.26
N SER A 296 -11.60 16.31 -13.99
CA SER A 296 -10.28 15.67 -14.20
C SER A 296 -10.23 14.57 -15.27
N ALA A 297 -11.29 14.32 -16.03
CA ALA A 297 -11.22 13.38 -17.14
C ALA A 297 -10.58 14.09 -18.35
N PRO A 298 -9.30 13.81 -18.70
CA PRO A 298 -8.76 14.29 -19.96
C PRO A 298 -9.51 13.59 -21.08
N THR A 299 -10.23 14.34 -21.89
CA THR A 299 -10.72 13.88 -23.19
C THR A 299 -9.52 13.48 -24.02
N ARG A 300 -9.21 12.17 -24.09
CA ARG A 300 -8.30 11.68 -25.14
C ARG A 300 -9.00 11.89 -26.47
N PRO A 301 -8.38 12.58 -27.43
CA PRO A 301 -8.90 12.58 -28.80
C PRO A 301 -8.83 11.15 -29.34
N MET A 302 -9.92 10.71 -29.92
CA MET A 302 -9.97 9.47 -30.70
C MET A 302 -9.05 9.57 -31.91
#